data_b12a3b3053ab5bacbfa3eb32269fc3cc
#
_entry.id   b12a3b3053ab5bacbfa3eb32269fc3cc
#
_cell.length_a   1.000
_cell.length_b   1.000
_cell.length_c   1.000
_cell.angle_alpha   90.00
_cell.angle_beta   90.00
_cell.angle_gamma   90.00
#
_symmetry.space_group_name_H-M   'P 1'
#
loop_
_entity.id
_entity.type
_entity.pdbx_description
1 polymer ?
#
loop_
_entity_poly.entity_id
_entity_poly.type
_entity_poly.pdbx_seq_one_letter_code
_entity_poly.pdbx_strand_id
1 'polypeptide(L)'
;MTPQEHILIVDFGSQVTQLIARRIRDHGVYAEIIPFSYAAYAKLVDASPRGIILSGGPSSVYERDAPTLDFDIRILVEQTSIPVLGICYGLQLLAHQAGGSVVPAKQREYGRADMVIDYPDPLFEGVPSPTV
;
A
#
# COMPACT_ATOMS: atom_id res chain seq x y z
N MET A 1 13.90 12.66 22.82
CA MET A 1 14.15 12.63 21.36
C MET A 1 12.85 12.36 20.65
N THR A 2 12.44 13.25 19.76
CA THR A 2 11.20 13.08 18.99
C THR A 2 11.42 11.99 17.96
N PRO A 3 10.54 10.97 17.87
CA PRO A 3 10.65 9.97 16.80
C PRO A 3 10.59 10.65 15.44
N GLN A 4 11.42 10.20 14.53
CA GLN A 4 11.39 10.70 13.15
C GLN A 4 10.10 10.25 12.46
N GLU A 5 9.38 11.19 11.88
CA GLU A 5 8.20 10.88 11.08
C GLU A 5 8.61 10.06 9.85
N HIS A 6 7.89 8.97 9.61
CA HIS A 6 8.24 8.08 8.51
C HIS A 6 7.01 7.39 7.93
N ILE A 7 7.16 6.93 6.68
CA ILE A 7 6.24 6.05 6.00
C ILE A 7 6.80 4.64 6.03
N LEU A 8 5.98 3.68 6.40
CA LEU A 8 6.36 2.27 6.40
C LEU A 8 5.78 1.60 5.15
N ILE A 9 6.63 0.90 4.40
CA ILE A 9 6.24 0.23 3.17
C ILE A 9 6.35 -1.27 3.39
N VAL A 10 5.23 -1.97 3.27
CA VAL A 10 5.21 -3.43 3.34
C VAL A 10 5.45 -3.98 1.93
N ASP A 11 6.49 -4.80 1.80
CA ASP A 11 6.93 -5.37 0.53
C ASP A 11 6.38 -6.78 0.35
N PHE A 12 5.65 -6.99 -0.75
CA PHE A 12 5.11 -8.29 -1.15
C PHE A 12 5.89 -8.91 -2.32
N GLY A 13 7.13 -8.49 -2.52
CA GLY A 13 8.02 -9.04 -3.53
C GLY A 13 8.15 -8.24 -4.82
N SER A 14 7.72 -6.99 -4.84
CA SER A 14 7.80 -6.13 -6.01
C SER A 14 9.14 -5.45 -6.15
N GLN A 15 9.64 -5.36 -7.37
CA GLN A 15 10.79 -4.53 -7.69
C GLN A 15 10.49 -3.03 -7.56
N VAL A 16 9.21 -2.66 -7.60
CA VAL A 16 8.76 -1.27 -7.52
C VAL A 16 8.83 -0.72 -6.11
N THR A 17 8.91 -1.57 -5.09
CA THR A 17 8.95 -1.16 -3.69
C THR A 17 10.11 -0.20 -3.41
N GLN A 18 11.30 -0.49 -3.94
CA GLN A 18 12.47 0.39 -3.78
C GLN A 18 12.24 1.74 -4.45
N LEU A 19 11.57 1.76 -5.60
CA LEU A 19 11.25 2.99 -6.30
C LEU A 19 10.27 3.85 -5.49
N ILE A 20 9.27 3.23 -4.87
CA ILE A 20 8.32 3.94 -4.00
C ILE A 20 9.06 4.58 -2.83
N ALA A 21 9.92 3.82 -2.15
CA ALA A 21 10.73 4.32 -1.04
C ALA A 21 11.60 5.51 -1.46
N ARG A 22 12.24 5.40 -2.63
CA ARG A 22 13.09 6.46 -3.19
C ARG A 22 12.28 7.73 -3.45
N ARG A 23 11.11 7.61 -4.05
CA ARG A 23 10.25 8.75 -4.35
C ARG A 23 9.80 9.47 -3.08
N ILE A 24 9.46 8.73 -2.04
CA ILE A 24 9.09 9.31 -0.74
C ILE A 24 10.28 10.07 -0.15
N ARG A 25 11.47 9.47 -0.17
CA ARG A 25 12.69 10.09 0.35
C ARG A 25 13.09 11.34 -0.43
N ASP A 26 12.86 11.34 -1.74
CA ASP A 26 13.11 12.52 -2.60
C ASP A 26 12.26 13.72 -2.18
N HIS A 27 11.14 13.50 -1.54
CA HIS A 27 10.26 14.54 -0.97
C HIS A 27 10.60 14.90 0.48
N GLY A 28 11.73 14.42 0.99
CA GLY A 28 12.20 14.78 2.34
C GLY A 28 11.53 13.99 3.45
N VAL A 29 10.85 12.90 3.15
CA VAL A 29 10.19 12.04 4.14
C VAL A 29 10.95 10.73 4.25
N TYR A 30 11.21 10.30 5.49
CA TYR A 30 11.86 9.01 5.72
C TYR A 30 10.91 7.88 5.34
N ALA A 31 11.42 6.86 4.68
CA ALA A 31 10.66 5.66 4.31
C ALA A 31 11.45 4.42 4.69
N GLU A 32 10.79 3.47 5.32
CA GLU A 32 11.35 2.19 5.73
C GLU A 32 10.58 1.07 5.04
N ILE A 33 11.31 0.08 4.52
CA ILE A 33 10.73 -1.09 3.87
C ILE A 33 10.79 -2.26 4.84
N ILE A 34 9.66 -2.95 5.00
CA ILE A 34 9.56 -4.17 5.79
C ILE A 34 8.98 -5.28 4.90
N PRO A 35 9.61 -6.47 4.83
CA PRO A 35 9.02 -7.60 4.13
C PRO A 35 7.70 -8.03 4.77
N PHE A 36 6.75 -8.50 3.94
CA PHE A 36 5.43 -8.89 4.44
C PHE A 36 5.50 -9.96 5.54
N SER A 37 6.48 -10.85 5.47
CA SER A 37 6.67 -11.92 6.45
C SER A 37 7.06 -11.42 7.85
N TYR A 38 7.56 -10.19 7.94
CA TYR A 38 7.91 -9.55 9.21
C TYR A 38 6.91 -8.48 9.65
N ALA A 39 5.87 -8.24 8.86
CA ALA A 39 4.89 -7.18 9.10
C ALA A 39 3.78 -7.69 10.04
N ALA A 40 4.11 -7.88 11.31
CA ALA A 40 3.13 -8.23 12.34
C ALA A 40 2.42 -6.97 12.87
N TYR A 41 1.19 -7.12 13.33
CA TYR A 41 0.38 -6.03 13.87
C TYR A 41 1.13 -5.19 14.93
N ALA A 42 1.68 -5.85 15.95
CA ALA A 42 2.39 -5.18 17.01
C ALA A 42 3.60 -4.40 16.49
N LYS A 43 4.31 -4.96 15.52
CA LYS A 43 5.49 -4.33 14.94
C LYS A 43 5.13 -3.05 14.18
N LEU A 44 4.03 -3.07 13.43
CA LEU A 44 3.56 -1.89 12.70
C LEU A 44 3.07 -0.80 13.65
N VAL A 45 2.36 -1.19 14.71
CA VAL A 45 1.88 -0.24 15.72
C VAL A 45 3.03 0.35 16.52
N ASP A 46 3.99 -0.46 16.95
CA ASP A 46 5.14 0.00 17.74
C ASP A 46 6.04 0.95 16.95
N ALA A 47 6.13 0.77 15.64
CA ALA A 47 6.89 1.67 14.79
C ALA A 47 6.24 3.06 14.68
N SER A 48 4.96 3.18 14.98
CA SER A 48 4.19 4.45 14.92
C SER A 48 4.42 5.24 13.64
N PRO A 49 4.27 4.64 12.45
CA PRO A 49 4.47 5.38 11.21
C PRO A 49 3.36 6.41 11.00
N ARG A 50 3.64 7.43 10.21
CA ARG A 50 2.63 8.41 9.80
C ARG A 50 1.70 7.89 8.72
N GLY A 51 2.11 6.83 8.05
CA GLY A 51 1.31 6.13 7.04
C GLY A 51 1.95 4.79 6.69
N ILE A 52 1.14 3.89 6.16
CA ILE A 52 1.58 2.57 5.72
C ILE A 52 1.22 2.42 4.25
N ILE A 53 2.18 1.98 3.44
CA ILE A 53 1.93 1.61 2.04
C ILE A 53 2.05 0.09 1.94
N LEU A 54 1.00 -0.54 1.43
CA LEU A 54 1.05 -1.94 1.01
C LEU A 54 1.45 -1.96 -0.45
N SER A 55 2.66 -2.39 -0.73
CA SER A 55 3.27 -2.34 -2.06
C SER A 55 2.83 -3.52 -2.93
N GLY A 56 3.33 -3.57 -4.15
CA GLY A 56 3.02 -4.63 -5.08
C GLY A 56 3.79 -5.92 -4.85
N GLY A 57 3.51 -6.89 -5.69
CA GLY A 57 4.17 -8.18 -5.73
C GLY A 57 3.82 -8.91 -7.02
N PRO A 58 4.52 -10.02 -7.32
CA PRO A 58 4.27 -10.76 -8.57
C PRO A 58 2.99 -11.61 -8.52
N SER A 59 2.47 -11.87 -7.33
CA SER A 59 1.29 -12.71 -7.13
C SER A 59 0.00 -11.93 -7.28
N SER A 60 -1.11 -12.64 -7.36
CA SER A 60 -2.46 -12.09 -7.21
C SER A 60 -3.10 -12.68 -5.96
N VAL A 61 -3.96 -11.93 -5.29
CA VAL A 61 -4.54 -12.33 -4.00
C VAL A 61 -5.40 -13.61 -4.10
N TYR A 62 -5.91 -13.92 -5.29
CA TYR A 62 -6.67 -15.15 -5.52
C TYR A 62 -5.78 -16.40 -5.72
N GLU A 63 -4.47 -16.24 -5.80
CA GLU A 63 -3.54 -17.36 -5.91
C GLU A 63 -3.40 -18.08 -4.57
N ARG A 64 -3.24 -19.41 -4.60
CA ARG A 64 -3.24 -20.25 -3.42
C ARG A 64 -2.17 -19.88 -2.39
N ASP A 65 -0.95 -19.61 -2.87
CA ASP A 65 0.21 -19.33 -2.01
C ASP A 65 0.56 -17.83 -2.03
N ALA A 66 -0.44 -16.97 -2.26
CA ALA A 66 -0.22 -15.54 -2.29
C ALA A 66 0.30 -15.03 -0.93
N PRO A 67 1.30 -14.14 -0.92
CA PRO A 67 1.75 -13.53 0.33
C PRO A 67 0.61 -12.73 0.96
N THR A 68 0.51 -12.79 2.28
CA THR A 68 -0.56 -12.10 3.00
C THR A 68 -0.07 -11.59 4.34
N LEU A 69 -0.85 -10.72 4.95
CA LEU A 69 -0.69 -10.34 6.34
C LEU A 69 -1.46 -11.34 7.21
N ASP A 70 -0.93 -11.65 8.40
CA ASP A 70 -1.56 -12.56 9.34
C ASP A 70 -2.60 -11.88 10.23
N PHE A 71 -2.98 -10.66 9.89
CA PHE A 71 -3.98 -9.86 10.59
C PHE A 71 -4.77 -9.01 9.59
N ASP A 72 -5.94 -8.52 10.03
CA ASP A 72 -6.75 -7.62 9.21
C ASP A 72 -6.25 -6.18 9.37
N ILE A 73 -5.75 -5.60 8.28
CA ILE A 73 -5.21 -4.23 8.29
C ILE A 73 -6.27 -3.20 8.66
N ARG A 74 -7.54 -3.48 8.44
CA ARG A 74 -8.64 -2.58 8.81
C ARG A 74 -8.71 -2.35 10.32
N ILE A 75 -8.39 -3.39 11.11
CA ILE A 75 -8.34 -3.29 12.57
C ILE A 75 -7.24 -2.31 12.99
N LEU A 76 -6.10 -2.37 12.35
CA LEU A 76 -4.99 -1.45 12.62
C LEU A 76 -5.42 0.00 12.33
N VAL A 77 -6.02 0.24 11.17
CA VAL A 77 -6.50 1.57 10.79
C VAL A 77 -7.54 2.08 11.79
N GLU A 78 -8.49 1.23 12.17
CA GLU A 78 -9.55 1.59 13.11
C GLU A 78 -9.00 1.96 14.50
N GLN A 79 -8.02 1.22 15.00
CA GLN A 79 -7.46 1.42 16.33
C GLN A 79 -6.42 2.50 16.42
N THR A 80 -5.69 2.78 15.34
CA THR A 80 -4.56 3.72 15.36
C THR A 80 -4.79 4.98 14.56
N SER A 81 -5.76 4.98 13.65
CA SER A 81 -6.00 6.04 12.67
C SER A 81 -4.81 6.28 11.73
N ILE A 82 -3.88 5.33 11.63
CA ILE A 82 -2.78 5.39 10.66
C ILE A 82 -3.36 5.14 9.26
N PRO A 83 -3.21 6.06 8.30
CA PRO A 83 -3.72 5.84 6.94
C PRO A 83 -2.93 4.75 6.22
N VAL A 84 -3.63 3.97 5.40
CA VAL A 84 -3.05 2.88 4.61
C VAL A 84 -3.38 3.08 3.14
N LEU A 85 -2.35 3.00 2.30
CA LEU A 85 -2.47 3.06 0.84
C LEU A 85 -2.07 1.71 0.24
N GLY A 86 -2.94 1.13 -0.58
CA GLY A 86 -2.64 -0.09 -1.33
C GLY A 86 -2.26 0.23 -2.77
N ILE A 87 -1.16 -0.35 -3.25
CA ILE A 87 -0.66 -0.20 -4.61
C ILE A 87 -0.53 -1.60 -5.23
N CYS A 88 -1.10 -1.82 -6.42
CA CYS A 88 -1.04 -3.10 -7.12
C CYS A 88 -1.53 -4.24 -6.23
N TYR A 89 -0.68 -5.20 -5.89
CA TYR A 89 -1.04 -6.31 -5.00
C TYR A 89 -1.60 -5.82 -3.66
N GLY A 90 -1.05 -4.76 -3.09
CA GLY A 90 -1.53 -4.17 -1.83
C GLY A 90 -2.99 -3.71 -1.91
N LEU A 91 -3.39 -3.16 -3.06
CA LEU A 91 -4.79 -2.79 -3.29
C LEU A 91 -5.68 -4.04 -3.36
N GLN A 92 -5.23 -5.11 -4.02
CA GLN A 92 -5.96 -6.38 -4.06
C GLN A 92 -6.15 -6.95 -2.65
N LEU A 93 -5.12 -6.90 -1.83
CA LEU A 93 -5.18 -7.40 -0.45
C LEU A 93 -6.18 -6.60 0.39
N LEU A 94 -6.18 -5.28 0.27
CA LEU A 94 -7.17 -4.43 0.95
C LEU A 94 -8.59 -4.79 0.53
N ALA A 95 -8.83 -4.92 -0.77
CA ALA A 95 -10.14 -5.30 -1.30
C ALA A 95 -10.57 -6.68 -0.78
N HIS A 96 -9.65 -7.64 -0.79
CA HIS A 96 -9.91 -9.00 -0.30
C HIS A 96 -10.26 -9.02 1.20
N GLN A 97 -9.49 -8.33 2.02
CA GLN A 97 -9.75 -8.23 3.47
C GLN A 97 -11.06 -7.51 3.77
N ALA A 98 -11.44 -6.56 2.93
CA ALA A 98 -12.72 -5.85 3.07
C ALA A 98 -13.94 -6.65 2.60
N GLY A 99 -13.75 -7.91 2.18
CA GLY A 99 -14.83 -8.76 1.70
C GLY A 99 -15.15 -8.57 0.22
N GLY A 100 -14.33 -7.80 -0.51
CA GLY A 100 -14.46 -7.62 -1.93
C GLY A 100 -13.96 -8.82 -2.72
N SER A 101 -14.19 -8.80 -4.03
CA SER A 101 -13.79 -9.86 -4.95
C SER A 101 -12.69 -9.38 -5.88
N VAL A 102 -11.62 -10.16 -5.98
CA VAL A 102 -10.53 -9.92 -6.92
C VAL A 102 -10.50 -11.10 -7.89
N VAL A 103 -10.67 -10.82 -9.17
CA VAL A 103 -10.75 -11.84 -10.21
C VAL A 103 -9.71 -11.55 -11.30
N PRO A 104 -9.26 -12.60 -12.03
CA PRO A 104 -8.34 -12.39 -13.15
C PRO A 104 -8.96 -11.45 -14.21
N ALA A 105 -8.16 -10.49 -14.70
CA ALA A 105 -8.59 -9.60 -15.76
C ALA A 105 -8.63 -10.34 -17.09
N LYS A 106 -9.62 -10.02 -17.93
CA LYS A 106 -9.71 -10.55 -19.31
C LYS A 106 -8.62 -9.96 -20.20
N GLN A 107 -8.25 -8.71 -19.95
CA GLN A 107 -7.17 -8.01 -20.63
C GLN A 107 -6.27 -7.36 -19.59
N ARG A 108 -4.96 -7.43 -19.84
CA ARG A 108 -3.98 -6.72 -18.99
C ARG A 108 -3.75 -5.34 -19.57
N GLU A 109 -3.67 -4.35 -18.68
CA GLU A 109 -3.32 -3.00 -19.06
C GLU A 109 -1.79 -2.83 -18.97
N TYR A 110 -1.20 -2.46 -20.09
CA TYR A 110 0.22 -2.12 -20.17
C TYR A 110 0.36 -0.71 -20.75
N GLY A 111 1.25 0.07 -20.18
CA GLY A 111 1.54 1.41 -20.65
C GLY A 111 0.58 2.45 -20.12
N ARG A 112 0.27 3.43 -20.97
CA ARG A 112 -0.49 4.60 -20.56
C ARG A 112 -1.94 4.27 -20.29
N ALA A 113 -2.45 4.77 -19.17
CA ALA A 113 -3.87 4.74 -18.81
C ALA A 113 -4.28 6.09 -18.24
N ASP A 114 -5.50 6.53 -18.55
CA ASP A 114 -6.06 7.72 -17.94
C ASP A 114 -6.72 7.37 -16.61
N MET A 115 -6.53 8.24 -15.61
CA MET A 115 -7.14 8.11 -14.29
C MET A 115 -8.11 9.26 -14.08
N VAL A 116 -9.33 8.91 -13.67
CA VAL A 116 -10.36 9.89 -13.28
C VAL A 116 -10.55 9.79 -11.77
N ILE A 117 -10.50 10.94 -11.10
CA ILE A 117 -10.74 11.03 -9.66
C ILE A 117 -12.23 11.25 -9.44
N ASP A 118 -12.95 10.22 -8.99
CA ASP A 118 -14.40 10.27 -8.80
C ASP A 118 -14.79 11.02 -7.52
N TYR A 119 -13.99 10.85 -6.47
CA TYR A 119 -14.24 11.47 -5.16
C TYR A 119 -13.01 12.23 -4.69
N PRO A 120 -13.18 13.45 -4.15
CA PRO A 120 -12.06 14.18 -3.58
C PRO A 120 -11.52 13.45 -2.36
N ASP A 121 -10.20 13.33 -2.28
CA ASP A 121 -9.48 12.76 -1.15
C ASP A 121 -8.21 13.59 -0.96
N PRO A 122 -7.77 13.84 0.29
CA PRO A 122 -6.54 14.59 0.52
C PRO A 122 -5.32 14.05 -0.23
N LEU A 123 -5.27 12.73 -0.49
CA LEU A 123 -4.20 12.11 -1.27
C LEU A 123 -4.07 12.71 -2.68
N PHE A 124 -5.19 13.11 -3.28
CA PHE A 124 -5.24 13.62 -4.65
C PHE A 124 -5.23 15.15 -4.75
N GLU A 125 -5.01 15.84 -3.63
CA GLU A 125 -4.96 17.29 -3.64
C GLU A 125 -3.88 17.80 -4.60
N GLY A 126 -4.26 18.66 -5.53
CA GLY A 126 -3.36 19.18 -6.54
C GLY A 126 -3.16 18.28 -7.76
N VAL A 127 -3.78 17.11 -7.79
CA VAL A 127 -3.72 16.21 -8.95
C VAL A 127 -4.88 16.52 -9.90
N PRO A 128 -4.60 16.82 -11.19
CA PRO A 128 -5.67 17.08 -12.15
C PRO A 128 -6.48 15.82 -12.45
N SER A 129 -7.75 15.98 -12.83
CA SER A 129 -8.63 14.88 -13.24
C SER A 129 -9.30 15.26 -14.57
N PRO A 130 -9.17 14.43 -15.64
CA PRO A 130 -8.37 13.21 -15.69
C PRO A 130 -6.86 13.48 -15.72
N THR A 131 -6.10 12.48 -15.34
CA THR A 131 -4.63 12.52 -15.38
C THR A 131 -4.08 11.17 -15.83
N VAL A 132 -2.77 11.11 -16.08
CA VAL A 132 -2.10 9.90 -16.55
C VAL A 132 -1.18 9.36 -15.49
#